data_daa3cf3c9ac372666934660e75bbf70d
#
_entry.id   daa3cf3c9ac372666934660e75bbf70d
#
_cell.length_a   1.000
_cell.length_b   1.000
_cell.length_c   1.000
_cell.angle_alpha   90.00
_cell.angle_beta   90.00
_cell.angle_gamma   90.00
#
_symmetry.space_group_name_H-M   'P 1'
#
loop_
_entity.id
_entity.type
_entity.pdbx_description
1 polymer ?
#
loop_
_entity_poly.entity_id
_entity_poly.type
_entity_poly.pdbx_seq_one_letter_code
_entity_poly.pdbx_strand_id
1 'polypeptide(L)'
;MKQKTSAKIILLILGGILTILLVILVTLPALDRLVAVKVTTPAITEITQVPAPDKPEEVPVTVFYVMEKESKKISSIYIEIFPVGEDTVTYLELPADTKVHLSDELYKSLQSYAPELPQYLKMAAMAESFSTEYGMTGCNRIVSEVLGYSLTEYVRCDAESWEEFRTLPGRELSEQAYFDAYASWIESTSSGRTEKERWIYYESRKKIENVIVEKAPGTQEKDGYLLSGKRSKERLEELIRQNTAVQR
;
A
#
# COMPACT_ATOMS: atom_id res chain seq x y z
N MET A 1 -44.02 56.74 -15.60
CA MET A 1 -42.57 56.68 -15.91
C MET A 1 -41.74 55.57 -15.18
N LYS A 2 -42.29 54.84 -14.22
CA LYS A 2 -41.50 53.80 -13.43
C LYS A 2 -41.28 52.47 -14.16
N GLN A 3 -42.04 52.08 -15.18
CA GLN A 3 -41.95 50.76 -15.81
C GLN A 3 -40.77 50.59 -16.79
N LYS A 4 -40.31 51.69 -17.43
CA LYS A 4 -39.16 51.61 -18.38
C LYS A 4 -37.79 51.42 -17.71
N THR A 5 -37.69 51.80 -16.45
CA THR A 5 -36.40 51.65 -15.68
C THR A 5 -36.19 50.24 -15.24
N SER A 6 -37.27 49.53 -14.86
CA SER A 6 -37.17 48.08 -14.47
C SER A 6 -36.73 47.17 -15.63
N ALA A 7 -37.24 47.39 -16.82
CA ALA A 7 -36.88 46.59 -18.00
C ALA A 7 -35.40 46.76 -18.39
N LYS A 8 -34.85 47.96 -18.26
CA LYS A 8 -33.43 48.24 -18.53
C LYS A 8 -32.50 47.57 -17.51
N ILE A 9 -32.91 47.53 -16.25
CA ILE A 9 -32.13 46.86 -15.19
C ILE A 9 -32.15 45.35 -15.40
N ILE A 10 -33.28 44.75 -15.73
CA ILE A 10 -33.42 43.32 -16.03
C ILE A 10 -32.58 42.95 -17.25
N LEU A 11 -32.56 43.75 -18.29
CA LEU A 11 -31.76 43.51 -19.50
C LEU A 11 -30.27 43.59 -19.22
N LEU A 12 -29.82 44.49 -18.34
CA LEU A 12 -28.44 44.63 -17.90
C LEU A 12 -27.98 43.41 -17.07
N ILE A 13 -28.83 42.90 -16.17
CA ILE A 13 -28.55 41.71 -15.36
C ILE A 13 -28.49 40.46 -16.25
N LEU A 14 -29.44 40.30 -17.19
CA LEU A 14 -29.43 39.19 -18.13
C LEU A 14 -28.20 39.23 -19.05
N GLY A 15 -27.78 40.39 -19.51
CA GLY A 15 -26.57 40.58 -20.30
C GLY A 15 -25.30 40.21 -19.51
N GLY A 16 -25.24 40.60 -18.23
CA GLY A 16 -24.14 40.23 -17.34
C GLY A 16 -24.04 38.74 -17.09
N ILE A 17 -25.17 38.08 -16.85
CA ILE A 17 -25.21 36.61 -16.64
C ILE A 17 -24.79 35.87 -17.93
N LEU A 18 -25.28 36.34 -19.10
CA LEU A 18 -24.92 35.72 -20.37
C LEU A 18 -23.42 35.85 -20.68
N THR A 19 -22.83 37.01 -20.34
CA THR A 19 -21.36 37.22 -20.54
C THR A 19 -20.55 36.33 -19.63
N ILE A 20 -20.94 36.16 -18.37
CA ILE A 20 -20.27 35.25 -17.41
C ILE A 20 -20.36 33.79 -17.89
N LEU A 21 -21.56 33.37 -18.35
CA LEU A 21 -21.75 32.03 -18.91
C LEU A 21 -20.89 31.80 -20.16
N LEU A 22 -20.76 32.80 -21.01
CA LEU A 22 -19.94 32.71 -22.23
C LEU A 22 -18.43 32.63 -21.92
N VAL A 23 -17.97 33.36 -20.90
CA VAL A 23 -16.60 33.30 -20.41
C VAL A 23 -16.31 31.92 -19.81
N ILE A 24 -17.21 31.36 -19.01
CA ILE A 24 -17.05 30.02 -18.44
C ILE A 24 -17.02 28.97 -19.55
N LEU A 25 -17.90 29.09 -20.55
CA LEU A 25 -17.98 28.12 -21.65
C LEU A 25 -16.71 28.10 -22.54
N VAL A 26 -16.04 29.26 -22.66
CA VAL A 26 -14.80 29.39 -23.47
C VAL A 26 -13.58 29.06 -22.65
N THR A 27 -13.56 29.34 -21.35
CA THR A 27 -12.38 29.11 -20.49
C THR A 27 -12.26 27.67 -20.00
N LEU A 28 -13.38 26.96 -19.77
CA LEU A 28 -13.34 25.55 -19.35
C LEU A 28 -12.58 24.63 -20.33
N PRO A 29 -12.87 24.64 -21.65
CA PRO A 29 -12.11 23.81 -22.58
C PRO A 29 -10.67 24.31 -22.82
N ALA A 30 -10.38 25.59 -22.54
CA ALA A 30 -9.01 26.11 -22.59
C ALA A 30 -8.21 25.71 -21.34
N LEU A 31 -8.84 25.63 -20.18
CA LEU A 31 -8.25 25.06 -18.96
C LEU A 31 -8.01 23.55 -19.10
N ASP A 32 -8.94 22.80 -19.68
CA ASP A 32 -8.72 21.37 -19.97
C ASP A 32 -7.53 21.14 -20.91
N ARG A 33 -7.31 22.05 -21.86
CA ARG A 33 -6.14 22.01 -22.74
C ARG A 33 -4.85 22.48 -22.07
N LEU A 34 -4.90 23.32 -21.05
CA LEU A 34 -3.76 23.76 -20.26
C LEU A 34 -3.42 22.78 -19.13
N VAL A 35 -4.41 22.10 -18.58
CA VAL A 35 -4.22 20.98 -17.61
C VAL A 35 -3.86 19.69 -18.35
N ALA A 36 -4.21 19.57 -19.63
CA ALA A 36 -3.59 18.62 -20.55
C ALA A 36 -2.19 19.09 -21.04
N VAL A 37 -1.47 19.93 -20.28
CA VAL A 37 -0.02 19.79 -20.26
C VAL A 37 0.19 18.34 -19.89
N LYS A 38 0.54 17.55 -20.93
CA LYS A 38 1.18 16.27 -20.80
C LYS A 38 2.02 16.34 -19.53
N VAL A 39 1.49 15.83 -18.42
CA VAL A 39 2.32 15.04 -17.58
C VAL A 39 2.77 13.96 -18.54
N THR A 40 3.86 14.25 -19.26
CA THR A 40 4.73 13.21 -19.76
C THR A 40 5.13 12.57 -18.43
N THR A 41 4.35 11.62 -17.98
CA THR A 41 4.83 10.61 -17.07
C THR A 41 6.17 10.28 -17.69
N PRO A 42 7.31 10.59 -17.06
CA PRO A 42 8.57 10.14 -17.58
C PRO A 42 8.29 8.67 -17.78
N ALA A 43 8.37 8.20 -19.03
CA ALA A 43 8.16 6.80 -19.35
C ALA A 43 8.89 6.12 -18.23
N ILE A 44 8.16 5.37 -17.39
CA ILE A 44 8.79 4.62 -16.31
C ILE A 44 9.79 3.81 -17.09
N THR A 45 11.03 4.34 -17.15
CA THR A 45 12.15 3.62 -17.74
C THR A 45 12.06 2.34 -16.99
N GLU A 46 11.74 1.26 -17.68
CA GLU A 46 11.58 -0.07 -17.12
C GLU A 46 12.59 -0.17 -16.02
N ILE A 47 12.08 -0.04 -14.77
CA ILE A 47 12.90 -0.23 -13.59
C ILE A 47 13.34 -1.65 -13.82
N THR A 48 14.63 -1.83 -14.07
CA THR A 48 15.24 -3.13 -14.29
C THR A 48 14.70 -4.01 -13.20
N GLN A 49 13.68 -4.79 -13.55
CA GLN A 49 13.11 -5.75 -12.62
C GLN A 49 14.31 -6.57 -12.21
N VAL A 50 14.62 -6.54 -10.93
CA VAL A 50 15.43 -7.61 -10.36
C VAL A 50 14.80 -8.87 -10.91
N PRO A 51 15.50 -9.73 -11.68
CA PRO A 51 14.90 -10.86 -12.35
C PRO A 51 14.11 -11.62 -11.29
N ALA A 52 12.79 -11.65 -11.44
CA ALA A 52 11.97 -12.47 -10.59
C ALA A 52 12.51 -13.88 -10.77
N PRO A 53 12.85 -14.61 -9.70
CA PRO A 53 13.20 -16.00 -9.83
C PRO A 53 12.06 -16.69 -10.56
N ASP A 54 12.38 -17.65 -11.47
CA ASP A 54 11.41 -18.41 -12.25
C ASP A 54 10.24 -18.81 -11.36
N LYS A 55 9.06 -18.24 -11.67
CA LYS A 55 7.85 -18.28 -10.85
C LYS A 55 7.35 -19.72 -10.69
N PRO A 56 7.37 -20.34 -9.50
CA PRO A 56 6.42 -21.39 -9.19
C PRO A 56 5.03 -20.75 -9.08
N GLU A 57 3.98 -21.47 -9.36
CA GLU A 57 2.58 -21.03 -9.22
C GLU A 57 2.39 -20.31 -7.88
N GLU A 58 2.01 -19.03 -7.94
CA GLU A 58 2.36 -18.02 -6.96
C GLU A 58 1.61 -18.21 -5.64
N VAL A 59 2.34 -18.51 -4.58
CA VAL A 59 1.86 -18.25 -3.21
C VAL A 59 1.77 -16.72 -3.07
N PRO A 60 0.57 -16.15 -2.87
CA PRO A 60 0.44 -14.71 -2.69
C PRO A 60 1.20 -14.23 -1.45
N VAL A 61 2.07 -13.25 -1.65
CA VAL A 61 2.81 -12.60 -0.56
C VAL A 61 2.38 -11.14 -0.48
N THR A 62 1.90 -10.74 0.70
CA THR A 62 1.37 -9.38 0.93
C THR A 62 2.10 -8.73 2.10
N VAL A 63 2.49 -7.48 1.95
CA VAL A 63 3.10 -6.70 3.05
C VAL A 63 2.01 -5.90 3.76
N PHE A 64 1.91 -6.08 5.07
CA PHE A 64 1.05 -5.28 5.94
C PHE A 64 1.90 -4.22 6.65
N TYR A 65 1.60 -2.97 6.38
CA TYR A 65 2.18 -1.83 7.09
C TYR A 65 1.19 -1.35 8.14
N VAL A 66 1.49 -1.61 9.40
CA VAL A 66 0.71 -1.12 10.53
C VAL A 66 1.24 0.25 10.92
N MET A 67 0.38 1.26 10.79
CA MET A 67 0.75 2.65 11.00
C MET A 67 0.35 3.12 12.40
N GLU A 68 1.11 4.04 12.97
CA GLU A 68 0.67 4.79 14.13
C GLU A 68 -0.49 5.72 13.74
N LYS A 69 -1.46 5.89 14.65
CA LYS A 69 -2.54 6.89 14.47
C LYS A 69 -1.93 8.28 14.30
N GLU A 70 -2.45 9.04 13.35
CA GLU A 70 -2.08 10.45 13.11
C GLU A 70 -0.62 10.70 12.67
N SER A 71 0.15 9.68 12.40
CA SER A 71 1.51 9.82 11.91
C SER A 71 1.76 8.98 10.66
N LYS A 72 2.91 9.23 9.99
CA LYS A 72 3.38 8.37 8.90
C LYS A 72 4.33 7.28 9.40
N LYS A 73 4.47 7.13 10.72
CA LYS A 73 5.36 6.11 11.29
C LYS A 73 4.74 4.74 11.18
N ILE A 74 5.58 3.79 10.87
CA ILE A 74 5.23 2.38 10.85
C ILE A 74 5.52 1.81 12.24
N SER A 75 4.50 1.23 12.88
CA SER A 75 4.64 0.57 14.18
C SER A 75 5.04 -0.90 14.05
N SER A 76 4.60 -1.57 12.97
CA SER A 76 4.95 -2.95 12.68
C SER A 76 4.83 -3.25 11.18
N ILE A 77 5.58 -4.23 10.71
CA ILE A 77 5.51 -4.73 9.34
C ILE A 77 5.34 -6.23 9.39
N TYR A 78 4.35 -6.76 8.68
CA TYR A 78 4.12 -8.20 8.56
C TYR A 78 4.13 -8.61 7.10
N ILE A 79 4.84 -9.67 6.80
CA ILE A 79 4.81 -10.32 5.49
C ILE A 79 3.87 -11.50 5.59
N GLU A 80 2.73 -11.41 4.94
CA GLU A 80 1.78 -12.51 4.86
C GLU A 80 2.20 -13.48 3.77
N ILE A 81 2.32 -14.73 4.15
CA ILE A 81 2.45 -15.86 3.23
C ILE A 81 1.11 -16.58 3.26
N PHE A 82 0.33 -16.37 2.19
CA PHE A 82 -1.03 -16.88 2.13
C PHE A 82 -1.05 -18.28 1.52
N PRO A 83 -1.49 -19.29 2.27
CA PRO A 83 -1.57 -20.66 1.76
C PRO A 83 -2.80 -20.83 0.86
N VAL A 84 -2.62 -21.30 -0.34
CA VAL A 84 -3.74 -21.65 -1.21
C VAL A 84 -4.22 -23.05 -0.82
N GLY A 85 -5.39 -23.11 -0.19
CA GLY A 85 -6.05 -24.38 0.14
C GLY A 85 -5.82 -24.91 1.55
N GLU A 86 -5.05 -24.21 2.39
CA GLU A 86 -4.83 -24.55 3.80
C GLU A 86 -5.70 -23.69 4.74
N ASP A 87 -5.78 -24.12 6.00
CA ASP A 87 -6.50 -23.46 7.08
C ASP A 87 -5.61 -22.52 7.92
N THR A 88 -4.33 -22.42 7.59
CA THR A 88 -3.34 -21.70 8.39
C THR A 88 -2.62 -20.63 7.54
N VAL A 89 -2.62 -19.39 8.01
CA VAL A 89 -1.83 -18.29 7.43
C VAL A 89 -0.64 -17.97 8.32
N THR A 90 0.52 -17.72 7.70
CA THR A 90 1.74 -17.33 8.42
C THR A 90 2.11 -15.88 8.11
N TYR A 91 2.41 -15.12 9.16
CA TYR A 91 2.96 -13.78 9.10
C TYR A 91 4.40 -13.77 9.59
N LEU A 92 5.31 -13.26 8.76
CA LEU A 92 6.68 -12.98 9.17
C LEU A 92 6.78 -11.52 9.60
N GLU A 93 6.97 -11.28 10.90
CA GLU A 93 7.11 -9.94 11.47
C GLU A 93 8.51 -9.37 11.22
N LEU A 94 8.57 -8.18 10.63
CA LEU A 94 9.76 -7.34 10.57
C LEU A 94 9.62 -6.24 11.63
N PRO A 95 10.46 -6.22 12.68
CA PRO A 95 10.39 -5.17 13.69
C PRO A 95 10.58 -3.79 13.08
N ALA A 96 9.73 -2.83 13.48
CA ALA A 96 9.79 -1.47 12.94
C ALA A 96 11.10 -0.75 13.30
N ASP A 97 11.77 -1.13 14.39
CA ASP A 97 13.08 -0.60 14.80
C ASP A 97 14.26 -1.25 14.03
N THR A 98 13.98 -2.09 13.02
CA THR A 98 15.00 -2.67 12.14
C THR A 98 15.79 -1.58 11.45
N LYS A 99 17.11 -1.65 11.60
CA LYS A 99 18.06 -0.77 10.92
C LYS A 99 18.25 -1.25 9.48
N VAL A 100 18.16 -0.32 8.55
CA VAL A 100 18.34 -0.58 7.12
C VAL A 100 19.44 0.32 6.59
N HIS A 101 20.32 -0.27 5.82
CA HIS A 101 21.29 0.42 4.97
C HIS A 101 20.91 0.12 3.51
N LEU A 102 20.43 1.13 2.80
CA LEU A 102 20.06 1.00 1.39
C LEU A 102 21.31 0.85 0.53
N SER A 103 21.26 -0.05 -0.46
CA SER A 103 22.31 -0.10 -1.48
C SER A 103 22.39 1.23 -2.23
N ASP A 104 23.55 1.55 -2.77
CA ASP A 104 23.74 2.78 -3.55
C ASP A 104 22.78 2.88 -4.74
N GLU A 105 22.46 1.75 -5.34
CA GLU A 105 21.55 1.65 -6.48
C GLU A 105 20.12 1.98 -6.06
N LEU A 106 19.59 1.30 -5.03
CA LEU A 106 18.24 1.57 -4.53
C LEU A 106 18.13 3.00 -3.99
N TYR A 107 19.10 3.45 -3.20
CA TYR A 107 19.13 4.80 -2.66
C TYR A 107 19.02 5.86 -3.77
N LYS A 108 19.88 5.82 -4.78
CA LYS A 108 19.85 6.75 -5.92
C LYS A 108 18.51 6.70 -6.65
N SER A 109 17.95 5.51 -6.84
CA SER A 109 16.66 5.35 -7.54
C SER A 109 15.49 5.92 -6.75
N LEU A 110 15.53 5.86 -5.40
CA LEU A 110 14.49 6.40 -4.53
C LEU A 110 14.60 7.91 -4.32
N GLN A 111 15.81 8.50 -4.42
CA GLN A 111 16.01 9.93 -4.26
C GLN A 111 15.20 10.80 -5.22
N SER A 112 14.86 10.29 -6.41
CA SER A 112 14.00 11.01 -7.37
C SER A 112 12.57 11.22 -6.85
N TYR A 113 12.10 10.38 -5.93
CA TYR A 113 10.75 10.40 -5.32
C TYR A 113 10.77 10.84 -3.85
N ALA A 114 11.91 10.71 -3.21
CA ALA A 114 12.13 11.02 -1.79
C ALA A 114 13.53 11.65 -1.60
N PRO A 115 13.73 12.94 -1.96
CA PRO A 115 15.04 13.58 -1.89
C PRO A 115 15.64 13.61 -0.49
N GLU A 116 14.80 13.58 0.55
CA GLU A 116 15.21 13.62 1.96
C GLU A 116 15.38 12.23 2.58
N LEU A 117 15.17 11.14 1.79
CA LEU A 117 15.35 9.79 2.29
C LEU A 117 16.82 9.57 2.72
N PRO A 118 17.09 9.19 3.97
CA PRO A 118 18.45 8.87 4.37
C PRO A 118 18.84 7.48 3.88
N GLN A 119 20.14 7.28 3.58
CA GLN A 119 20.63 5.96 3.18
C GLN A 119 20.63 4.96 4.35
N TYR A 120 20.78 5.47 5.59
CA TYR A 120 20.65 4.70 6.83
C TYR A 120 19.38 5.12 7.54
N LEU A 121 18.45 4.21 7.77
CA LEU A 121 17.17 4.51 8.42
C LEU A 121 16.68 3.33 9.26
N LYS A 122 15.67 3.59 10.08
CA LYS A 122 14.84 2.54 10.68
C LYS A 122 13.59 2.33 9.85
N MET A 123 13.11 1.10 9.75
CA MET A 123 11.88 0.79 9.00
C MET A 123 10.68 1.60 9.49
N ALA A 124 10.61 1.95 10.77
CA ALA A 124 9.57 2.83 11.33
C ALA A 124 9.45 4.17 10.58
N ALA A 125 10.55 4.74 10.12
CA ALA A 125 10.59 6.05 9.48
C ALA A 125 10.47 6.02 7.95
N MET A 126 10.43 4.84 7.32
CA MET A 126 10.42 4.73 5.85
C MET A 126 9.34 5.58 5.20
N ALA A 127 8.09 5.45 5.68
CA ALA A 127 6.95 6.11 5.07
C ALA A 127 6.92 7.63 5.25
N GLU A 128 7.69 8.17 6.22
CA GLU A 128 7.81 9.61 6.44
C GLU A 128 8.55 10.32 5.29
N SER A 129 9.48 9.61 4.65
CA SER A 129 10.33 10.15 3.59
C SER A 129 9.62 10.25 2.23
N PHE A 130 8.49 9.57 2.05
CA PHE A 130 7.78 9.53 0.77
C PHE A 130 6.55 10.45 0.75
N SER A 131 6.22 10.98 -0.43
CA SER A 131 4.91 11.58 -0.67
C SER A 131 3.80 10.53 -0.54
N THR A 132 2.56 10.95 -0.34
CA THR A 132 1.43 10.03 -0.16
C THR A 132 1.21 9.11 -1.36
N GLU A 133 1.51 9.60 -2.56
CA GLU A 133 1.31 8.86 -3.82
C GLU A 133 2.30 7.69 -4.00
N TYR A 134 3.56 7.88 -3.61
CA TYR A 134 4.61 6.87 -3.79
C TYR A 134 4.99 6.13 -2.49
N GLY A 135 4.34 6.48 -1.37
CA GLY A 135 4.78 6.05 -0.05
C GLY A 135 4.92 4.55 0.11
N MET A 136 3.88 3.81 -0.18
CA MET A 136 3.90 2.35 0.04
C MET A 136 4.73 1.61 -1.02
N THR A 137 4.75 2.09 -2.27
CA THR A 137 5.62 1.53 -3.32
C THR A 137 7.10 1.70 -2.95
N GLY A 138 7.48 2.87 -2.43
CA GLY A 138 8.83 3.11 -1.93
C GLY A 138 9.19 2.19 -0.76
N CYS A 139 8.29 2.05 0.21
CA CYS A 139 8.45 1.12 1.33
C CYS A 139 8.61 -0.33 0.85
N ASN A 140 7.77 -0.79 -0.08
CA ASN A 140 7.88 -2.14 -0.65
C ASN A 140 9.23 -2.40 -1.30
N ARG A 141 9.80 -1.42 -2.02
CA ARG A 141 11.13 -1.55 -2.61
C ARG A 141 12.22 -1.71 -1.56
N ILE A 142 12.13 -0.95 -0.46
CA ILE A 142 13.07 -1.07 0.67
C ILE A 142 12.95 -2.46 1.32
N VAL A 143 11.73 -2.90 1.64
CA VAL A 143 11.50 -4.21 2.25
C VAL A 143 11.91 -5.34 1.31
N SER A 144 11.66 -5.20 0.01
CA SER A 144 12.09 -6.17 -1.02
C SER A 144 13.60 -6.33 -1.05
N GLU A 145 14.36 -5.23 -1.00
CA GLU A 145 15.82 -5.28 -0.96
C GLU A 145 16.32 -5.97 0.33
N VAL A 146 15.74 -5.60 1.48
CA VAL A 146 16.14 -6.17 2.77
C VAL A 146 15.90 -7.67 2.84
N LEU A 147 14.81 -8.15 2.26
CA LEU A 147 14.47 -9.57 2.22
C LEU A 147 15.08 -10.30 1.02
N GLY A 148 15.59 -9.57 0.02
CA GLY A 148 16.04 -10.16 -1.25
C GLY A 148 14.89 -10.89 -1.99
N TYR A 149 13.65 -10.42 -1.85
CA TYR A 149 12.44 -10.98 -2.44
C TYR A 149 11.54 -9.86 -3.00
N SER A 150 11.04 -10.00 -4.22
CA SER A 150 10.19 -8.98 -4.85
C SER A 150 8.80 -8.97 -4.23
N LEU A 151 8.44 -7.84 -3.63
CA LEU A 151 7.14 -7.61 -2.99
C LEU A 151 6.38 -6.54 -3.78
N THR A 152 5.21 -6.89 -4.28
CA THR A 152 4.37 -5.98 -5.09
C THR A 152 3.09 -5.57 -4.35
N GLU A 153 2.54 -6.48 -3.55
CA GLU A 153 1.28 -6.30 -2.87
C GLU A 153 1.46 -5.72 -1.47
N TYR A 154 0.62 -4.76 -1.11
CA TYR A 154 0.64 -4.20 0.24
C TYR A 154 -0.77 -3.91 0.76
N VAL A 155 -0.87 -3.86 2.08
CA VAL A 155 -2.01 -3.30 2.83
C VAL A 155 -1.46 -2.33 3.86
N ARG A 156 -2.08 -1.17 3.96
CA ARG A 156 -1.82 -0.18 5.00
C ARG A 156 -3.02 -0.10 5.93
N CYS A 157 -2.81 -0.28 7.22
CA CYS A 157 -3.84 -0.22 8.25
C CYS A 157 -3.29 0.43 9.53
N ASP A 158 -4.14 0.71 10.48
CA ASP A 158 -3.73 1.02 11.86
C ASP A 158 -3.66 -0.24 12.73
N ALA A 159 -3.21 -0.10 13.97
CA ALA A 159 -3.03 -1.23 14.88
C ALA A 159 -4.36 -1.91 15.28
N GLU A 160 -5.44 -1.16 15.36
CA GLU A 160 -6.77 -1.68 15.70
C GLU A 160 -7.32 -2.53 14.56
N SER A 161 -7.29 -1.99 13.32
CA SER A 161 -7.70 -2.71 12.12
C SER A 161 -6.85 -3.95 11.88
N TRP A 162 -5.54 -3.89 12.14
CA TRP A 162 -4.65 -5.05 12.06
C TRP A 162 -5.04 -6.14 13.06
N GLU A 163 -5.29 -5.77 14.32
CA GLU A 163 -5.64 -6.71 15.38
C GLU A 163 -6.98 -7.40 15.11
N GLU A 164 -7.98 -6.63 14.65
CA GLU A 164 -9.25 -7.19 14.21
C GLU A 164 -9.07 -8.19 13.06
N PHE A 165 -8.33 -7.80 12.03
CA PHE A 165 -8.11 -8.61 10.84
C PHE A 165 -7.39 -9.92 11.15
N ARG A 166 -6.27 -9.86 11.89
CA ARG A 166 -5.48 -11.05 12.19
C ARG A 166 -6.18 -12.03 13.13
N THR A 167 -7.11 -11.55 13.96
CA THR A 167 -7.89 -12.37 14.88
C THR A 167 -9.25 -12.80 14.31
N LEU A 168 -9.60 -12.38 13.10
CA LEU A 168 -10.83 -12.78 12.43
C LEU A 168 -10.90 -14.27 12.12
N PRO A 169 -9.81 -14.94 11.65
CA PRO A 169 -9.75 -16.39 11.52
C PRO A 169 -9.97 -17.11 12.86
N GLY A 170 -10.63 -18.27 12.82
CA GLY A 170 -10.91 -19.08 14.00
C GLY A 170 -12.02 -18.53 14.94
N ARG A 171 -12.62 -17.37 14.60
CA ARG A 171 -13.80 -16.88 15.33
C ARG A 171 -15.05 -17.66 14.90
N GLU A 172 -15.85 -18.09 15.87
CA GLU A 172 -17.18 -18.65 15.61
C GLU A 172 -18.16 -17.54 15.21
N LEU A 173 -18.09 -17.11 13.95
CA LEU A 173 -18.94 -16.08 13.37
C LEU A 173 -19.89 -16.69 12.33
N SER A 174 -21.11 -16.15 12.24
CA SER A 174 -21.95 -16.42 11.08
C SER A 174 -21.28 -15.87 9.81
N GLU A 175 -21.63 -16.40 8.65
CA GLU A 175 -21.12 -15.90 7.37
C GLU A 175 -21.35 -14.40 7.16
N GLN A 176 -22.53 -13.91 7.57
CA GLN A 176 -22.85 -12.49 7.49
C GLN A 176 -21.98 -11.65 8.45
N ALA A 177 -21.78 -12.09 9.69
CA ALA A 177 -20.94 -11.37 10.66
C ALA A 177 -19.46 -11.33 10.20
N TYR A 178 -18.97 -12.42 9.59
CA TYR A 178 -17.62 -12.45 9.01
C TYR A 178 -17.52 -11.49 7.83
N PHE A 179 -18.53 -11.46 6.94
CA PHE A 179 -18.59 -10.53 5.81
C PHE A 179 -18.58 -9.08 6.28
N ASP A 180 -19.41 -8.73 7.27
CA ASP A 180 -19.51 -7.37 7.80
C ASP A 180 -18.19 -6.92 8.45
N ALA A 181 -17.53 -7.78 9.21
CA ALA A 181 -16.21 -7.51 9.79
C ALA A 181 -15.15 -7.27 8.70
N TYR A 182 -15.15 -8.08 7.63
CA TYR A 182 -14.22 -7.92 6.53
C TYR A 182 -14.50 -6.68 5.70
N ALA A 183 -15.76 -6.32 5.48
CA ALA A 183 -16.16 -5.09 4.80
C ALA A 183 -15.67 -3.86 5.58
N SER A 184 -15.89 -3.83 6.90
CA SER A 184 -15.36 -2.79 7.78
C SER A 184 -13.84 -2.67 7.70
N TRP A 185 -13.14 -3.80 7.66
CA TRP A 185 -11.68 -3.81 7.48
C TRP A 185 -11.26 -3.24 6.12
N ILE A 186 -11.95 -3.61 5.01
CA ILE A 186 -11.69 -3.04 3.68
C ILE A 186 -11.86 -1.52 3.67
N GLU A 187 -12.87 -0.99 4.34
CA GLU A 187 -13.14 0.45 4.44
C GLU A 187 -12.08 1.19 5.26
N SER A 188 -11.57 0.57 6.31
CA SER A 188 -10.56 1.16 7.22
C SER A 188 -9.12 1.09 6.69
N THR A 189 -8.87 0.33 5.60
CA THR A 189 -7.53 0.09 5.07
C THR A 189 -7.34 0.67 3.68
N SER A 190 -6.07 0.86 3.30
CA SER A 190 -5.69 1.12 1.91
C SER A 190 -4.78 0.01 1.37
N SER A 191 -4.91 -0.30 0.08
CA SER A 191 -4.18 -1.39 -0.56
C SER A 191 -3.82 -1.02 -2.00
N GLY A 192 -2.77 -1.63 -2.53
CA GLY A 192 -2.46 -1.58 -3.97
C GLY A 192 -3.46 -2.35 -4.84
N ARG A 193 -4.34 -3.15 -4.23
CA ARG A 193 -5.34 -3.96 -4.93
C ARG A 193 -6.60 -3.16 -5.26
N THR A 194 -7.24 -3.48 -6.37
CA THR A 194 -8.59 -3.02 -6.68
C THR A 194 -9.61 -3.58 -5.68
N GLU A 195 -10.80 -2.98 -5.60
CA GLU A 195 -11.88 -3.46 -4.75
C GLU A 195 -12.24 -4.92 -5.07
N LYS A 196 -12.33 -5.26 -6.36
CA LYS A 196 -12.60 -6.63 -6.80
C LYS A 196 -11.55 -7.64 -6.31
N GLU A 197 -10.27 -7.29 -6.41
CA GLU A 197 -9.18 -8.16 -5.95
C GLU A 197 -9.20 -8.32 -4.43
N ARG A 198 -9.59 -7.29 -3.68
CA ARG A 198 -9.78 -7.39 -2.23
C ARG A 198 -10.91 -8.36 -1.86
N TRP A 199 -12.01 -8.38 -2.60
CA TRP A 199 -13.10 -9.34 -2.40
C TRP A 199 -12.72 -10.76 -2.79
N ILE A 200 -11.93 -10.97 -3.84
CA ILE A 200 -11.37 -12.29 -4.19
C ILE A 200 -10.47 -12.81 -3.07
N TYR A 201 -9.64 -11.93 -2.52
CA TYR A 201 -8.79 -12.26 -1.38
C TYR A 201 -9.61 -12.63 -0.14
N TYR A 202 -10.70 -11.91 0.14
CA TYR A 202 -11.65 -12.25 1.20
C TYR A 202 -12.20 -13.67 1.04
N GLU A 203 -12.69 -14.02 -0.15
CA GLU A 203 -13.24 -15.35 -0.41
C GLU A 203 -12.22 -16.47 -0.16
N SER A 204 -10.97 -16.22 -0.52
CA SER A 204 -9.89 -17.18 -0.25
C SER A 204 -9.54 -17.31 1.23
N ARG A 205 -9.76 -16.25 2.04
CA ARG A 205 -9.49 -16.26 3.49
C ARG A 205 -10.55 -16.92 4.35
N LYS A 206 -11.76 -17.15 3.85
CA LYS A 206 -12.85 -17.79 4.62
C LYS A 206 -12.47 -19.15 5.22
N LYS A 207 -11.49 -19.84 4.64
CA LYS A 207 -11.02 -21.14 5.09
C LYS A 207 -9.93 -21.10 6.13
N ILE A 208 -9.38 -19.90 6.42
CA ILE A 208 -8.32 -19.76 7.40
C ILE A 208 -8.92 -19.86 8.80
N GLU A 209 -8.40 -20.80 9.58
CA GLU A 209 -8.78 -21.03 10.99
C GLU A 209 -7.65 -20.64 11.94
N ASN A 210 -6.40 -20.75 11.48
CA ASN A 210 -5.22 -20.54 12.29
C ASN A 210 -4.34 -19.41 11.76
N VAL A 211 -3.78 -18.63 12.68
CA VAL A 211 -2.83 -17.55 12.39
C VAL A 211 -1.54 -17.79 13.15
N ILE A 212 -0.43 -17.88 12.43
CA ILE A 212 0.91 -17.96 12.99
C ILE A 212 1.60 -16.63 12.76
N VAL A 213 2.19 -16.04 13.80
CA VAL A 213 3.06 -14.87 13.70
C VAL A 213 4.43 -15.26 14.20
N GLU A 214 5.44 -15.13 13.34
CA GLU A 214 6.83 -15.39 13.72
C GLU A 214 7.70 -14.18 13.39
N LYS A 215 8.72 -13.95 14.22
CA LYS A 215 9.65 -12.84 14.03
C LYS A 215 10.72 -13.21 13.01
N ALA A 216 11.01 -12.31 12.09
CA ALA A 216 12.08 -12.50 11.13
C ALA A 216 13.44 -12.68 11.84
N PRO A 217 14.31 -13.58 11.34
CA PRO A 217 15.61 -13.86 11.97
C PRO A 217 16.49 -12.62 12.11
N GLY A 218 17.00 -12.38 13.31
CA GLY A 218 17.86 -11.24 13.61
C GLY A 218 18.25 -11.19 15.09
N THR A 219 18.78 -10.05 15.52
CA THR A 219 19.23 -9.84 16.89
C THR A 219 18.75 -8.48 17.39
N GLN A 220 18.14 -8.45 18.57
CA GLN A 220 17.80 -7.19 19.22
C GLN A 220 19.06 -6.54 19.78
N GLU A 221 19.33 -5.31 19.40
CA GLU A 221 20.40 -4.48 19.90
C GLU A 221 19.85 -3.34 20.77
N LYS A 222 20.72 -2.60 21.43
CA LYS A 222 20.31 -1.48 22.32
C LYS A 222 19.54 -0.39 21.59
N ASP A 223 19.88 -0.14 20.33
CA ASP A 223 19.37 1.00 19.53
C ASP A 223 18.52 0.56 18.31
N GLY A 224 18.15 -0.73 18.24
CA GLY A 224 17.29 -1.25 17.20
C GLY A 224 17.47 -2.73 16.92
N TYR A 225 16.76 -3.24 15.93
CA TYR A 225 16.84 -4.61 15.47
C TYR A 225 17.81 -4.75 14.30
N LEU A 226 18.74 -5.70 14.38
CA LEU A 226 19.63 -6.05 13.28
C LEU A 226 19.10 -7.30 12.61
N LEU A 227 18.43 -7.13 11.47
CA LEU A 227 17.88 -8.22 10.68
C LEU A 227 19.00 -9.03 10.02
N SER A 228 18.90 -10.34 10.06
CA SER A 228 19.75 -11.22 9.26
C SER A 228 19.14 -11.42 7.88
N GLY A 229 19.46 -10.53 6.91
CA GLY A 229 18.84 -10.54 5.57
C GLY A 229 18.88 -11.94 4.91
N LYS A 230 20.04 -12.61 4.92
CA LYS A 230 20.18 -13.97 4.37
C LYS A 230 19.23 -14.98 5.03
N ARG A 231 19.21 -15.03 6.37
CA ARG A 231 18.36 -15.98 7.10
C ARG A 231 16.86 -15.63 6.97
N SER A 232 16.53 -14.35 6.89
CA SER A 232 15.15 -13.90 6.68
C SER A 232 14.66 -14.27 5.28
N LYS A 233 15.50 -14.13 4.26
CA LYS A 233 15.22 -14.60 2.91
C LYS A 233 15.03 -16.12 2.88
N GLU A 234 15.95 -16.88 3.44
CA GLU A 234 15.87 -18.33 3.51
C GLU A 234 14.59 -18.80 4.21
N ARG A 235 14.18 -18.09 5.30
CA ARG A 235 12.96 -18.41 6.02
C ARG A 235 11.71 -18.08 5.20
N LEU A 236 11.68 -16.94 4.53
CA LEU A 236 10.58 -16.56 3.63
C LEU A 236 10.41 -17.57 2.48
N GLU A 237 11.50 -17.93 1.82
CA GLU A 237 11.50 -18.93 0.75
C GLU A 237 11.08 -20.34 1.24
N GLU A 238 11.44 -20.70 2.46
CA GLU A 238 11.00 -21.94 3.11
C GLU A 238 9.49 -21.93 3.33
N LEU A 239 8.93 -20.85 3.89
CA LEU A 239 7.51 -20.69 4.13
C LEU A 239 6.72 -20.74 2.81
N ILE A 240 7.18 -20.05 1.78
CA ILE A 240 6.57 -20.09 0.44
C ILE A 240 6.58 -21.52 -0.11
N ARG A 241 7.70 -22.24 0.02
CA ARG A 241 7.85 -23.62 -0.47
C ARG A 241 6.97 -24.61 0.28
N GLN A 242 6.85 -24.47 1.61
CA GLN A 242 5.95 -25.30 2.42
C GLN A 242 4.51 -25.15 1.93
N ASN A 243 4.07 -23.92 1.68
CA ASN A 243 2.74 -23.62 1.17
C ASN A 243 2.51 -24.07 -0.30
N THR A 244 3.57 -24.20 -1.10
CA THR A 244 3.48 -24.71 -2.48
C THR A 244 3.45 -26.25 -2.52
N ALA A 245 4.12 -26.92 -1.60
CA ALA A 245 4.24 -28.39 -1.60
C ALA A 245 2.91 -29.11 -1.27
N VAL A 246 2.00 -28.46 -0.58
CA VAL A 246 0.68 -29.00 -0.22
C VAL A 246 -0.30 -29.05 -1.42
N GLN A 247 0.01 -28.33 -2.50
CA GLN A 247 -0.81 -28.31 -3.72
C GLN A 247 -0.59 -29.52 -4.67
N ARG A 248 0.26 -30.46 -4.32
CA ARG A 248 0.55 -31.70 -5.10
C ARG A 248 0.00 -32.94 -4.43
#